data_5097418a97cb5d226b66d3c43f6b036c
#
_entry.id   5097418a97cb5d226b66d3c43f6b036c
#
_cell.length_a   1.000
_cell.length_b   1.000
_cell.length_c   1.000
_cell.angle_alpha   90.00
_cell.angle_beta   90.00
_cell.angle_gamma   90.00
#
_symmetry.space_group_name_H-M   'P 1'
#
loop_
_entity.id
_entity.type
_entity.pdbx_description
1 polymer ?
#
loop_
_entity_poly.entity_id
_entity_poly.type
_entity_poly.pdbx_seq_one_letter_code
_entity_poly.pdbx_strand_id
1 'polypeptide(L)'
;MKKLVSMLAVLLIAVLAIAALDFTFVDDTYNKDIDDQKVYDTLKGMLSEAKTNEEKAEVLWRLSRVCVDLGDELDDGEKNAKFALYEEGEAYALQSIEANPNAMAYLWKCANIGRWGQTKGIMNSLKKADPMKEDLKVVTDRFNCLDSSECWYTLAILFDSLPGVFGGDSNFAISYARAACDTIPSYVIYGGTYKALAEMLYKRDWSAKKRATEIGKMQTKWSKETKSNYAKYGYYEGANGADATPIWTKTKLGSMSDRQEALVILKYAQAVYDAAKYHTDGDEDNYEEIQELIAEWST
;
A
#
# COMPACT_ATOMS: atom_id res chain seq x y z
N MET A 1 37.88 -57.54 39.82
CA MET A 1 37.47 -56.13 39.75
C MET A 1 37.52 -55.69 38.30
N LYS A 2 36.36 -55.74 37.63
CA LYS A 2 36.28 -55.43 36.21
C LYS A 2 35.85 -53.95 36.11
N LYS A 3 36.69 -53.08 35.52
CA LYS A 3 36.36 -51.67 35.26
C LYS A 3 35.46 -51.61 34.02
N LEU A 4 34.23 -51.21 34.20
CA LEU A 4 33.33 -50.81 33.13
C LEU A 4 33.77 -49.44 32.64
N VAL A 5 34.23 -49.35 31.40
CA VAL A 5 34.44 -48.09 30.70
C VAL A 5 33.16 -47.76 29.97
N SER A 6 32.38 -46.84 30.51
CA SER A 6 31.21 -46.25 29.81
C SER A 6 31.71 -45.31 28.72
N MET A 7 31.54 -45.67 27.51
CA MET A 7 31.79 -44.85 26.30
C MET A 7 30.55 -43.97 26.09
N LEU A 8 30.62 -42.71 26.55
CA LEU A 8 29.62 -41.70 26.31
C LEU A 8 29.80 -41.21 24.88
N ALA A 9 28.96 -41.70 23.95
CA ALA A 9 28.89 -41.14 22.61
C ALA A 9 28.16 -39.79 22.67
N VAL A 10 28.94 -38.70 22.65
CA VAL A 10 28.41 -37.35 22.46
C VAL A 10 28.01 -37.23 20.99
N LEU A 11 26.70 -37.30 20.71
CA LEU A 11 26.16 -36.97 19.39
C LEU A 11 26.24 -35.45 19.24
N LEU A 12 27.26 -34.98 18.54
CA LEU A 12 27.39 -33.58 18.14
C LEU A 12 26.37 -33.35 17.01
N ILE A 13 25.15 -32.91 17.34
CA ILE A 13 24.20 -32.39 16.36
C ILE A 13 24.75 -31.02 15.94
N ALA A 14 25.48 -31.00 14.84
CA ALA A 14 25.79 -29.75 14.16
C ALA A 14 24.46 -29.18 13.62
N VAL A 15 23.86 -28.28 14.37
CA VAL A 15 22.81 -27.42 13.84
C VAL A 15 23.55 -26.48 12.87
N LEU A 16 23.53 -26.83 11.58
CA LEU A 16 23.88 -25.87 10.54
C LEU A 16 22.83 -24.75 10.64
N ALA A 17 23.24 -23.64 11.23
CA ALA A 17 22.47 -22.40 11.10
C ALA A 17 22.44 -22.07 9.61
N ILE A 18 21.33 -22.38 8.96
CA ILE A 18 21.09 -21.91 7.59
C ILE A 18 20.98 -20.40 7.75
N ALA A 19 21.92 -19.66 7.18
CA ALA A 19 21.82 -18.20 7.16
C ALA A 19 20.52 -17.84 6.43
N ALA A 20 19.65 -17.10 7.11
CA ALA A 20 18.45 -16.56 6.49
C ALA A 20 18.85 -15.64 5.31
N LEU A 21 18.04 -15.56 4.28
CA LEU A 21 18.25 -14.63 3.18
C LEU A 21 18.27 -13.19 3.71
N ASP A 22 19.22 -12.38 3.24
CA ASP A 22 19.34 -10.97 3.61
C ASP A 22 18.60 -10.09 2.59
N PHE A 23 17.51 -9.51 3.01
CA PHE A 23 16.67 -8.64 2.19
C PHE A 23 17.01 -7.14 2.33
N THR A 24 18.03 -6.78 3.11
CA THR A 24 18.36 -5.37 3.43
C THR A 24 18.50 -4.52 2.17
N PHE A 25 19.21 -5.01 1.15
CA PHE A 25 19.40 -4.28 -0.10
C PHE A 25 18.07 -4.12 -0.88
N VAL A 26 17.30 -5.19 -1.02
CA VAL A 26 16.07 -5.19 -1.84
C VAL A 26 14.87 -4.52 -1.15
N ASP A 27 14.95 -4.28 0.16
CA ASP A 27 13.92 -3.58 0.92
C ASP A 27 14.27 -2.10 1.18
N ASP A 28 15.48 -1.63 0.82
CA ASP A 28 15.90 -0.21 0.95
C ASP A 28 15.47 0.63 -0.27
N THR A 29 14.31 0.35 -0.85
CA THR A 29 13.87 0.98 -2.10
C THR A 29 13.15 2.32 -1.89
N TYR A 30 12.73 2.64 -0.66
CA TYR A 30 11.89 3.82 -0.41
C TYR A 30 12.62 5.14 -0.23
N ASN A 31 13.95 5.15 -0.04
CA ASN A 31 14.71 6.34 0.33
C ASN A 31 15.86 6.66 -0.61
N LYS A 32 16.03 5.89 -1.69
CA LYS A 32 17.13 6.04 -2.64
C LYS A 32 16.66 5.65 -4.02
N ASP A 33 17.20 6.30 -5.04
CA ASP A 33 17.13 5.76 -6.39
C ASP A 33 17.87 4.45 -6.45
N ILE A 34 17.12 3.37 -6.43
CA ILE A 34 17.66 2.03 -6.61
C ILE A 34 17.22 1.58 -8.00
N ASP A 35 18.17 1.04 -8.73
CA ASP A 35 17.93 0.38 -10.02
C ASP A 35 17.01 -0.83 -9.78
N ASP A 36 15.72 -0.70 -10.10
CA ASP A 36 14.70 -1.74 -9.88
C ASP A 36 15.00 -3.00 -10.71
N GLN A 37 15.65 -2.87 -11.86
CA GLN A 37 16.15 -4.03 -12.60
C GLN A 37 17.20 -4.81 -11.79
N LYS A 38 18.09 -4.11 -11.09
CA LYS A 38 19.08 -4.75 -10.21
C LYS A 38 18.42 -5.42 -9.00
N VAL A 39 17.38 -4.81 -8.42
CA VAL A 39 16.58 -5.45 -7.36
C VAL A 39 15.94 -6.73 -7.87
N TYR A 40 15.31 -6.68 -9.04
CA TYR A 40 14.70 -7.85 -9.68
C TYR A 40 15.70 -8.97 -9.91
N ASP A 41 16.87 -8.67 -10.51
CA ASP A 41 17.91 -9.66 -10.78
C ASP A 41 18.47 -10.27 -9.49
N THR A 42 18.65 -9.46 -8.44
CA THR A 42 19.06 -9.94 -7.12
C THR A 42 18.03 -10.91 -6.53
N LEU A 43 16.75 -10.57 -6.57
CA LEU A 43 15.67 -11.45 -6.10
C LEU A 43 15.57 -12.75 -6.90
N LYS A 44 15.80 -12.71 -8.21
CA LYS A 44 15.87 -13.93 -9.05
C LYS A 44 17.01 -14.85 -8.62
N GLY A 45 18.15 -14.29 -8.25
CA GLY A 45 19.27 -15.03 -7.65
C GLY A 45 18.88 -15.67 -6.34
N MET A 46 18.32 -14.87 -5.41
CA MET A 46 17.87 -15.33 -4.10
C MET A 46 16.80 -16.43 -4.16
N LEU A 47 15.91 -16.40 -5.17
CA LEU A 47 14.91 -17.43 -5.36
C LEU A 47 15.53 -18.82 -5.61
N SER A 48 16.68 -18.86 -6.31
CA SER A 48 17.42 -20.11 -6.53
C SER A 48 18.11 -20.63 -5.26
N GLU A 49 18.37 -19.76 -4.29
CA GLU A 49 19.02 -20.08 -3.01
C GLU A 49 18.03 -20.44 -1.90
N ALA A 50 16.76 -20.06 -2.06
CA ALA A 50 15.71 -20.31 -1.09
C ALA A 50 15.47 -21.81 -0.88
N LYS A 51 15.55 -22.27 0.39
CA LYS A 51 15.52 -23.68 0.78
C LYS A 51 14.18 -24.09 1.36
N THR A 52 13.47 -23.16 1.96
CA THR A 52 12.17 -23.42 2.60
C THR A 52 11.03 -22.73 1.84
N ASN A 53 9.80 -23.15 2.09
CA ASN A 53 8.63 -22.49 1.52
C ASN A 53 8.47 -21.06 2.04
N GLU A 54 8.85 -20.81 3.29
CA GLU A 54 8.86 -19.48 3.89
C GLU A 54 9.84 -18.56 3.14
N GLU A 55 11.09 -19.00 2.93
CA GLU A 55 12.10 -18.22 2.17
C GLU A 55 11.64 -17.97 0.73
N LYS A 56 11.08 -18.98 0.07
CA LYS A 56 10.53 -18.82 -1.29
C LYS A 56 9.41 -17.78 -1.32
N ALA A 57 8.48 -17.85 -0.36
CA ALA A 57 7.38 -16.90 -0.29
C ALA A 57 7.88 -15.48 -0.06
N GLU A 58 8.90 -15.29 0.79
CA GLU A 58 9.51 -13.99 1.06
C GLU A 58 10.18 -13.39 -0.17
N VAL A 59 10.87 -14.18 -0.99
CA VAL A 59 11.45 -13.71 -2.25
C VAL A 59 10.36 -13.43 -3.29
N LEU A 60 9.38 -14.31 -3.42
CA LEU A 60 8.34 -14.22 -4.45
C LEU A 60 7.43 -13.00 -4.30
N TRP A 61 7.03 -12.62 -3.08
CA TRP A 61 6.23 -11.40 -2.92
C TRP A 61 7.04 -10.13 -3.23
N ARG A 62 8.35 -10.13 -2.96
CA ARG A 62 9.23 -9.02 -3.34
C ARG A 62 9.44 -8.93 -4.85
N LEU A 63 9.54 -10.09 -5.55
CA LEU A 63 9.51 -10.13 -7.03
C LEU A 63 8.20 -9.57 -7.56
N SER A 64 7.07 -9.88 -6.91
CA SER A 64 5.78 -9.30 -7.27
C SER A 64 5.74 -7.77 -7.07
N ARG A 65 6.38 -7.25 -6.01
CA ARG A 65 6.51 -5.81 -5.76
C ARG A 65 7.30 -5.12 -6.86
N VAL A 66 8.52 -5.56 -7.11
CA VAL A 66 9.41 -4.92 -8.08
C VAL A 66 8.87 -4.98 -9.52
N CYS A 67 7.99 -5.92 -9.84
CA CYS A 67 7.28 -5.90 -11.12
C CYS A 67 6.31 -4.71 -11.25
N VAL A 68 5.76 -4.20 -10.15
CA VAL A 68 4.98 -2.96 -10.14
C VAL A 68 5.91 -1.79 -10.42
N ASP A 69 7.03 -1.70 -9.70
CA ASP A 69 7.99 -0.61 -9.81
C ASP A 69 8.54 -0.53 -11.26
N LEU A 70 9.05 -1.63 -11.81
CA LEU A 70 9.50 -1.73 -13.21
C LEU A 70 8.42 -1.40 -14.24
N GLY A 71 7.16 -1.77 -13.97
CA GLY A 71 6.05 -1.43 -14.86
C GLY A 71 5.69 0.05 -14.80
N ASP A 72 5.84 0.68 -13.65
CA ASP A 72 5.57 2.11 -13.45
C ASP A 72 6.65 3.00 -14.06
N GLU A 73 7.93 2.53 -14.17
CA GLU A 73 9.02 3.21 -14.87
C GLU A 73 8.83 3.31 -16.40
N LEU A 74 8.04 2.42 -16.99
CA LEU A 74 7.83 2.41 -18.44
C LEU A 74 6.92 3.57 -18.88
N ASP A 75 7.14 4.08 -20.10
CA ASP A 75 6.28 5.09 -20.70
C ASP A 75 4.84 4.59 -20.91
N ASP A 76 3.87 5.52 -20.92
CA ASP A 76 2.46 5.21 -21.17
C ASP A 76 2.18 4.55 -22.53
N GLY A 77 3.07 4.73 -23.50
CA GLY A 77 3.02 4.08 -24.81
C GLY A 77 3.38 2.59 -24.78
N GLU A 78 4.13 2.13 -23.77
CA GLU A 78 4.69 0.78 -23.69
C GLU A 78 3.73 -0.24 -23.06
N LYS A 79 2.44 -0.12 -23.34
CA LYS A 79 1.36 -0.91 -22.70
C LYS A 79 1.59 -2.43 -22.70
N ASN A 80 2.18 -2.99 -23.77
CA ASN A 80 2.41 -4.42 -23.83
C ASN A 80 3.51 -4.86 -22.85
N ALA A 81 4.56 -4.06 -22.66
CA ALA A 81 5.59 -4.31 -21.67
C ALA A 81 5.05 -4.15 -20.25
N LYS A 82 4.26 -3.09 -19.98
CA LYS A 82 3.54 -2.92 -18.72
C LYS A 82 2.67 -4.14 -18.39
N PHE A 83 1.86 -4.61 -19.33
CA PHE A 83 1.04 -5.81 -19.12
C PHE A 83 1.87 -7.04 -18.77
N ALA A 84 2.98 -7.28 -19.48
CA ALA A 84 3.84 -8.43 -19.22
C ALA A 84 4.42 -8.40 -17.80
N LEU A 85 4.89 -7.23 -17.32
CA LEU A 85 5.42 -7.07 -15.97
C LEU A 85 4.34 -7.28 -14.90
N TYR A 86 3.16 -6.66 -15.05
CA TYR A 86 2.09 -6.81 -14.07
C TYR A 86 1.51 -8.24 -14.04
N GLU A 87 1.45 -8.93 -15.18
CA GLU A 87 1.04 -10.34 -15.24
C GLU A 87 2.09 -11.26 -14.61
N GLU A 88 3.38 -10.97 -14.79
CA GLU A 88 4.46 -11.67 -14.12
C GLU A 88 4.43 -11.44 -12.61
N GLY A 89 4.21 -10.19 -12.18
CA GLY A 89 4.05 -9.84 -10.77
C GLY A 89 2.84 -10.53 -10.11
N GLU A 90 1.69 -10.59 -10.78
CA GLU A 90 0.53 -11.38 -10.32
C GLU A 90 0.91 -12.87 -10.15
N ALA A 91 1.66 -13.43 -11.11
CA ALA A 91 2.11 -14.83 -11.05
C ALA A 91 3.07 -15.10 -9.89
N TYR A 92 4.03 -14.21 -9.62
CA TYR A 92 4.91 -14.33 -8.44
C TYR A 92 4.12 -14.27 -7.13
N ALA A 93 3.17 -13.35 -7.01
CA ALA A 93 2.32 -13.28 -5.81
C ALA A 93 1.53 -14.58 -5.59
N LEU A 94 0.95 -15.16 -6.63
CA LEU A 94 0.25 -16.45 -6.55
C LEU A 94 1.18 -17.58 -6.10
N GLN A 95 2.40 -17.65 -6.64
CA GLN A 95 3.40 -18.63 -6.20
C GLN A 95 3.82 -18.41 -4.73
N SER A 96 3.92 -17.15 -4.28
CA SER A 96 4.19 -16.83 -2.87
C SER A 96 3.06 -17.33 -1.96
N ILE A 97 1.80 -17.08 -2.34
CA ILE A 97 0.63 -17.55 -1.58
C ILE A 97 0.60 -19.10 -1.52
N GLU A 98 0.96 -19.78 -2.61
CA GLU A 98 1.03 -21.24 -2.64
C GLU A 98 2.15 -21.77 -1.75
N ALA A 99 3.31 -21.14 -1.75
CA ALA A 99 4.47 -21.55 -0.94
C ALA A 99 4.21 -21.36 0.55
N ASN A 100 3.83 -20.14 0.95
CA ASN A 100 3.46 -19.78 2.34
C ASN A 100 2.58 -18.52 2.34
N PRO A 101 1.25 -18.63 2.57
CA PRO A 101 0.34 -17.49 2.54
C PRO A 101 0.75 -16.39 3.51
N ASN A 102 0.95 -15.17 3.02
CA ASN A 102 1.34 -14.00 3.79
C ASN A 102 0.66 -12.73 3.28
N ALA A 103 0.56 -11.69 4.12
CA ALA A 103 -0.15 -10.45 3.81
C ALA A 103 0.41 -9.75 2.57
N MET A 104 1.75 -9.69 2.43
CA MET A 104 2.42 -8.99 1.34
C MET A 104 2.12 -9.63 -0.03
N ALA A 105 2.05 -10.95 -0.09
CA ALA A 105 1.71 -11.64 -1.34
C ALA A 105 0.29 -11.30 -1.82
N TYR A 106 -0.70 -11.23 -0.93
CA TYR A 106 -2.05 -10.80 -1.29
C TYR A 106 -2.09 -9.32 -1.70
N LEU A 107 -1.36 -8.45 -0.99
CA LEU A 107 -1.27 -7.04 -1.28
C LEU A 107 -0.67 -6.79 -2.67
N TRP A 108 0.52 -7.33 -2.95
CA TRP A 108 1.22 -7.09 -4.20
C TRP A 108 0.56 -7.77 -5.40
N LYS A 109 -0.16 -8.88 -5.17
CA LYS A 109 -1.09 -9.42 -6.17
C LYS A 109 -2.14 -8.37 -6.57
N CYS A 110 -2.76 -7.73 -5.58
CA CYS A 110 -3.76 -6.68 -5.85
C CYS A 110 -3.15 -5.45 -6.51
N ALA A 111 -1.95 -5.03 -6.14
CA ALA A 111 -1.26 -3.91 -6.77
C ALA A 111 -1.01 -4.17 -8.27
N ASN A 112 -0.45 -5.33 -8.62
CA ASN A 112 -0.25 -5.72 -10.02
C ASN A 112 -1.56 -5.78 -10.81
N ILE A 113 -2.62 -6.38 -10.26
CA ILE A 113 -3.95 -6.41 -10.88
C ILE A 113 -4.49 -4.98 -11.07
N GLY A 114 -4.28 -4.10 -10.10
CA GLY A 114 -4.70 -2.70 -10.15
C GLY A 114 -4.01 -1.93 -11.27
N ARG A 115 -2.68 -2.02 -11.36
CA ARG A 115 -1.87 -1.40 -12.42
C ARG A 115 -2.22 -1.93 -13.81
N TRP A 116 -2.37 -3.25 -13.92
CA TRP A 116 -2.88 -3.86 -15.15
C TRP A 116 -4.24 -3.29 -15.54
N GLY A 117 -5.16 -3.14 -14.57
CA GLY A 117 -6.48 -2.58 -14.77
C GLY A 117 -6.48 -1.11 -15.19
N GLN A 118 -5.61 -0.29 -14.61
CA GLN A 118 -5.41 1.11 -15.01
C GLN A 118 -4.92 1.21 -16.45
N THR A 119 -3.90 0.43 -16.81
CA THR A 119 -3.34 0.37 -18.18
C THR A 119 -4.37 -0.11 -19.21
N LYS A 120 -5.22 -1.07 -18.84
CA LYS A 120 -6.28 -1.63 -19.72
C LYS A 120 -7.50 -0.73 -19.82
N GLY A 121 -7.70 0.16 -18.84
CA GLY A 121 -8.91 0.92 -18.61
C GLY A 121 -9.87 0.22 -17.66
N ILE A 122 -10.34 0.95 -16.65
CA ILE A 122 -11.15 0.44 -15.53
C ILE A 122 -12.36 -0.36 -15.99
N MET A 123 -13.10 0.13 -16.99
CA MET A 123 -14.30 -0.56 -17.50
C MET A 123 -14.00 -1.95 -18.08
N ASN A 124 -12.79 -2.18 -18.57
CA ASN A 124 -12.37 -3.46 -19.15
C ASN A 124 -11.84 -4.45 -18.08
N SER A 125 -11.66 -3.98 -16.83
CA SER A 125 -11.09 -4.76 -15.73
C SER A 125 -12.04 -4.94 -14.54
N LEU A 126 -13.29 -4.48 -14.62
CA LEU A 126 -14.29 -4.52 -13.54
C LEU A 126 -14.45 -5.90 -12.88
N LYS A 127 -14.36 -6.99 -13.66
CA LYS A 127 -14.48 -8.36 -13.13
C LYS A 127 -13.35 -8.75 -12.16
N LYS A 128 -12.23 -8.01 -12.14
CA LYS A 128 -11.12 -8.24 -11.21
C LYS A 128 -11.35 -7.53 -9.86
N ALA A 129 -12.30 -6.59 -9.76
CA ALA A 129 -12.50 -5.76 -8.58
C ALA A 129 -12.94 -6.54 -7.33
N ASP A 130 -13.95 -7.43 -7.46
CA ASP A 130 -14.42 -8.21 -6.31
C ASP A 130 -13.36 -9.20 -5.79
N PRO A 131 -12.62 -9.96 -6.63
CA PRO A 131 -11.46 -10.72 -6.16
C PRO A 131 -10.43 -9.88 -5.41
N MET A 132 -10.10 -8.67 -5.88
CA MET A 132 -9.17 -7.77 -5.18
C MET A 132 -9.70 -7.36 -3.81
N LYS A 133 -11.00 -7.04 -3.68
CA LYS A 133 -11.61 -6.70 -2.38
C LYS A 133 -11.49 -7.87 -1.39
N GLU A 134 -11.73 -9.10 -1.84
CA GLU A 134 -11.59 -10.29 -0.98
C GLU A 134 -10.13 -10.52 -0.56
N ASP A 135 -9.16 -10.37 -1.47
CA ASP A 135 -7.74 -10.48 -1.15
C ASP A 135 -7.29 -9.41 -0.14
N LEU A 136 -7.68 -8.14 -0.34
CA LEU A 136 -7.35 -7.05 0.60
C LEU A 136 -8.04 -7.22 1.95
N LYS A 137 -9.22 -7.84 1.97
CA LYS A 137 -9.88 -8.26 3.21
C LYS A 137 -9.10 -9.38 3.92
N VAL A 138 -8.48 -10.29 3.19
CA VAL A 138 -7.56 -11.28 3.78
C VAL A 138 -6.36 -10.58 4.43
N VAL A 139 -5.78 -9.56 3.80
CA VAL A 139 -4.67 -8.76 4.37
C VAL A 139 -5.09 -8.13 5.70
N THR A 140 -6.24 -7.49 5.74
CA THR A 140 -6.69 -6.71 6.92
C THR A 140 -7.34 -7.55 8.01
N ASP A 141 -8.15 -8.55 7.66
CA ASP A 141 -8.94 -9.31 8.62
C ASP A 141 -8.24 -10.59 9.09
N ARG A 142 -7.57 -11.32 8.16
CA ARG A 142 -6.90 -12.58 8.51
C ARG A 142 -5.48 -12.34 9.04
N PHE A 143 -4.72 -11.50 8.36
CA PHE A 143 -3.33 -11.21 8.74
C PHE A 143 -3.21 -10.03 9.71
N ASN A 144 -4.28 -9.27 9.92
CA ASN A 144 -4.32 -8.09 10.78
C ASN A 144 -3.19 -7.09 10.44
N CYS A 145 -2.84 -6.98 9.15
CA CYS A 145 -1.84 -6.05 8.65
C CYS A 145 -2.49 -4.66 8.51
N LEU A 146 -2.48 -3.87 9.58
CA LEU A 146 -3.18 -2.59 9.66
C LEU A 146 -2.24 -1.38 9.59
N ASP A 147 -0.94 -1.61 9.57
CA ASP A 147 0.14 -0.64 9.52
C ASP A 147 0.75 -0.46 8.12
N SER A 148 0.18 -1.13 7.10
CA SER A 148 0.60 -0.98 5.71
C SER A 148 -0.15 0.17 5.03
N SER A 149 0.58 1.24 4.73
CA SER A 149 0.08 2.36 3.91
C SER A 149 -0.37 1.88 2.52
N GLU A 150 0.39 0.98 1.92
CA GLU A 150 0.13 0.43 0.57
C GLU A 150 -1.18 -0.34 0.51
N CYS A 151 -1.53 -1.08 1.58
CA CYS A 151 -2.80 -1.81 1.65
C CYS A 151 -3.99 -0.85 1.63
N TRP A 152 -3.94 0.17 2.48
CA TRP A 152 -5.00 1.17 2.56
C TRP A 152 -5.07 2.03 1.29
N TYR A 153 -3.92 2.38 0.71
CA TYR A 153 -3.84 3.09 -0.56
C TYR A 153 -4.48 2.29 -1.70
N THR A 154 -4.14 0.99 -1.81
CA THR A 154 -4.72 0.11 -2.84
C THR A 154 -6.23 0.01 -2.71
N LEU A 155 -6.77 -0.09 -1.49
CA LEU A 155 -8.21 -0.04 -1.23
C LEU A 155 -8.80 1.31 -1.63
N ALA A 156 -8.16 2.41 -1.27
CA ALA A 156 -8.64 3.76 -1.60
C ALA A 156 -8.78 3.96 -3.11
N ILE A 157 -7.74 3.63 -3.87
CA ILE A 157 -7.74 3.73 -5.33
C ILE A 157 -8.79 2.79 -5.95
N LEU A 158 -8.93 1.57 -5.45
CA LEU A 158 -9.93 0.62 -5.93
C LEU A 158 -11.35 1.20 -5.76
N PHE A 159 -11.69 1.71 -4.58
CA PHE A 159 -13.03 2.25 -4.31
C PHE A 159 -13.31 3.58 -5.05
N ASP A 160 -12.31 4.43 -5.27
CA ASP A 160 -12.47 5.67 -6.04
C ASP A 160 -12.60 5.42 -7.54
N SER A 161 -11.86 4.44 -8.06
CA SER A 161 -11.84 4.10 -9.49
C SER A 161 -13.13 3.43 -9.98
N LEU A 162 -13.82 2.70 -9.11
CA LEU A 162 -15.02 1.97 -9.50
C LEU A 162 -16.25 2.89 -9.56
N PRO A 163 -17.10 2.78 -10.61
CA PRO A 163 -18.42 3.40 -10.57
C PRO A 163 -19.25 2.82 -9.40
N GLY A 164 -20.13 3.65 -8.82
CA GLY A 164 -20.97 3.23 -7.68
C GLY A 164 -21.81 1.97 -7.95
N VAL A 165 -22.30 1.79 -9.15
CA VAL A 165 -23.06 0.58 -9.58
C VAL A 165 -22.21 -0.70 -9.58
N PHE A 166 -20.88 -0.58 -9.54
CA PHE A 166 -19.93 -1.67 -9.44
C PHE A 166 -19.20 -1.69 -8.07
N GLY A 167 -19.80 -1.04 -7.07
CA GLY A 167 -19.35 -1.07 -5.69
C GLY A 167 -18.24 -0.07 -5.36
N GLY A 168 -18.08 0.99 -6.16
CA GLY A 168 -17.31 2.18 -5.78
C GLY A 168 -18.02 2.99 -4.70
N ASP A 169 -17.28 3.59 -3.79
CA ASP A 169 -17.80 4.44 -2.71
C ASP A 169 -16.76 5.49 -2.32
N SER A 170 -17.04 6.76 -2.61
CA SER A 170 -16.13 7.87 -2.32
C SER A 170 -15.85 8.06 -0.83
N ASN A 171 -16.77 7.68 0.07
CA ASN A 171 -16.54 7.79 1.50
C ASN A 171 -15.59 6.69 2.00
N PHE A 172 -15.72 5.48 1.46
CA PHE A 172 -14.79 4.39 1.74
C PHE A 172 -13.41 4.72 1.15
N ALA A 173 -13.35 5.20 -0.09
CA ALA A 173 -12.10 5.63 -0.73
C ALA A 173 -11.36 6.65 0.15
N ILE A 174 -12.02 7.72 0.59
CA ILE A 174 -11.44 8.76 1.46
C ILE A 174 -11.03 8.18 2.82
N SER A 175 -11.86 7.32 3.43
CA SER A 175 -11.53 6.68 4.70
C SER A 175 -10.27 5.83 4.61
N TYR A 176 -10.13 5.00 3.58
CA TYR A 176 -8.93 4.21 3.33
C TYR A 176 -7.72 5.09 2.99
N ALA A 177 -7.90 6.14 2.17
CA ALA A 177 -6.81 7.07 1.86
C ALA A 177 -6.29 7.80 3.12
N ARG A 178 -7.17 8.15 4.07
CA ARG A 178 -6.75 8.68 5.37
C ARG A 178 -5.95 7.67 6.18
N ALA A 179 -6.41 6.42 6.24
CA ALA A 179 -5.68 5.36 6.93
C ALA A 179 -4.30 5.13 6.27
N ALA A 180 -4.22 5.21 4.94
CA ALA A 180 -2.96 5.15 4.21
C ALA A 180 -2.01 6.29 4.63
N CYS A 181 -2.49 7.55 4.65
CA CYS A 181 -1.67 8.69 5.08
C CYS A 181 -1.20 8.57 6.53
N ASP A 182 -2.04 8.07 7.44
CA ASP A 182 -1.72 7.94 8.86
C ASP A 182 -0.75 6.77 9.15
N THR A 183 -0.55 5.85 8.20
CA THR A 183 0.35 4.70 8.31
C THR A 183 1.61 4.81 7.45
N ILE A 184 1.85 5.96 6.81
CA ILE A 184 3.09 6.22 6.08
C ILE A 184 4.27 6.18 7.07
N PRO A 185 5.29 5.33 6.81
CA PRO A 185 6.50 5.33 7.63
C PRO A 185 7.21 6.69 7.59
N SER A 186 7.75 7.15 8.71
CA SER A 186 8.35 8.50 8.83
C SER A 186 9.62 8.70 7.99
N TYR A 187 10.14 7.64 7.38
CA TYR A 187 11.34 7.68 6.53
C TYR A 187 11.03 7.69 5.02
N VAL A 188 9.76 7.71 4.63
CA VAL A 188 9.33 7.77 3.23
C VAL A 188 8.43 9.00 2.99
N ILE A 189 8.36 9.46 1.74
CA ILE A 189 7.58 10.64 1.36
C ILE A 189 6.14 10.27 1.01
N TYR A 190 5.95 9.33 0.10
CA TYR A 190 4.65 8.91 -0.45
C TYR A 190 3.74 10.07 -0.85
N GLY A 191 4.29 11.03 -1.60
CA GLY A 191 3.58 12.21 -2.10
C GLY A 191 2.27 11.86 -2.82
N GLY A 192 2.28 10.80 -3.62
CA GLY A 192 1.11 10.28 -4.33
C GLY A 192 -0.05 9.85 -3.42
N THR A 193 0.23 9.38 -2.19
CA THR A 193 -0.83 9.01 -1.22
C THR A 193 -1.55 10.25 -0.70
N TYR A 194 -0.83 11.32 -0.36
CA TYR A 194 -1.42 12.61 0.04
C TYR A 194 -2.18 13.25 -1.11
N LYS A 195 -1.60 13.22 -2.33
CA LYS A 195 -2.25 13.73 -3.55
C LYS A 195 -3.58 13.03 -3.79
N ALA A 196 -3.62 11.70 -3.76
CA ALA A 196 -4.84 10.92 -3.96
C ALA A 196 -5.93 11.27 -2.94
N LEU A 197 -5.60 11.39 -1.66
CA LEU A 197 -6.56 11.83 -0.64
C LEU A 197 -7.10 13.24 -0.93
N ALA A 198 -6.23 14.17 -1.33
CA ALA A 198 -6.63 15.54 -1.65
C ALA A 198 -7.57 15.58 -2.85
N GLU A 199 -7.27 14.85 -3.92
CA GLU A 199 -8.11 14.75 -5.12
C GLU A 199 -9.49 14.13 -4.82
N MET A 200 -9.53 13.05 -4.03
CA MET A 200 -10.78 12.41 -3.61
C MET A 200 -11.65 13.37 -2.79
N LEU A 201 -11.06 14.14 -1.88
CA LEU A 201 -11.76 15.17 -1.11
C LEU A 201 -12.25 16.30 -2.00
N TYR A 202 -11.40 16.82 -2.89
CA TYR A 202 -11.77 17.89 -3.83
C TYR A 202 -12.95 17.48 -4.72
N LYS A 203 -12.95 16.25 -5.20
CA LYS A 203 -14.03 15.64 -5.99
C LYS A 203 -15.32 15.47 -5.19
N ARG A 204 -15.25 15.05 -3.90
CA ARG A 204 -16.42 14.87 -3.04
C ARG A 204 -17.10 16.18 -2.66
N ASP A 205 -16.35 17.24 -2.45
CA ASP A 205 -16.79 18.64 -2.25
C ASP A 205 -17.87 18.85 -1.17
N TRP A 206 -17.70 18.28 0.01
CA TRP A 206 -18.59 18.56 1.11
C TRP A 206 -18.26 19.88 1.80
N SER A 207 -19.29 20.68 2.11
CA SER A 207 -19.16 21.83 3.01
C SER A 207 -18.80 21.37 4.43
N ALA A 208 -18.16 22.24 5.23
CA ALA A 208 -17.81 21.96 6.62
C ALA A 208 -19.01 21.44 7.44
N LYS A 209 -20.20 22.05 7.28
CA LYS A 209 -21.42 21.62 7.98
C LYS A 209 -21.85 20.20 7.60
N LYS A 210 -21.86 19.87 6.29
CA LYS A 210 -22.22 18.53 5.83
C LYS A 210 -21.21 17.52 6.35
N ARG A 211 -19.94 17.85 6.23
CA ARG A 211 -18.84 17.00 6.66
C ARG A 211 -18.91 16.68 8.15
N ALA A 212 -19.08 17.66 9.03
CA ALA A 212 -19.23 17.44 10.46
C ALA A 212 -20.38 16.46 10.78
N THR A 213 -21.51 16.60 10.08
CA THR A 213 -22.66 15.70 10.23
C THR A 213 -22.34 14.27 9.80
N GLU A 214 -21.71 14.09 8.62
CA GLU A 214 -21.42 12.76 8.08
C GLU A 214 -20.30 12.05 8.86
N ILE A 215 -19.27 12.79 9.31
CA ILE A 215 -18.24 12.26 10.21
C ILE A 215 -18.85 11.71 11.51
N GLY A 216 -19.83 12.38 12.10
CA GLY A 216 -20.54 11.88 13.29
C GLY A 216 -21.27 10.55 13.03
N LYS A 217 -21.85 10.38 11.84
CA LYS A 217 -22.44 9.08 11.43
C LYS A 217 -21.37 8.01 11.24
N MET A 218 -20.24 8.35 10.60
CA MET A 218 -19.11 7.43 10.41
C MET A 218 -18.50 7.03 11.76
N GLN A 219 -18.37 7.95 12.72
CA GLN A 219 -17.90 7.64 14.08
C GLN A 219 -18.78 6.58 14.76
N THR A 220 -20.11 6.70 14.59
CA THR A 220 -21.05 5.71 15.10
C THR A 220 -20.86 4.33 14.44
N LYS A 221 -20.59 4.30 13.13
CA LYS A 221 -20.34 3.05 12.40
C LYS A 221 -18.99 2.45 12.76
N TRP A 222 -17.95 3.27 12.86
CA TRP A 222 -16.61 2.87 13.30
C TRP A 222 -16.63 2.18 14.66
N SER A 223 -17.34 2.76 15.63
CA SER A 223 -17.42 2.20 17.00
C SER A 223 -18.24 0.90 17.08
N LYS A 224 -19.18 0.69 16.15
CA LYS A 224 -20.04 -0.51 16.11
C LYS A 224 -19.42 -1.68 15.34
N GLU A 225 -18.57 -1.40 14.35
CA GLU A 225 -17.93 -2.45 13.56
C GLU A 225 -16.78 -3.09 14.37
N THR A 226 -16.93 -4.35 14.71
CA THR A 226 -15.96 -5.10 15.52
C THR A 226 -15.57 -6.45 14.93
N LYS A 227 -16.14 -6.79 13.77
CA LYS A 227 -15.97 -8.12 13.16
C LYS A 227 -14.98 -8.13 12.01
N SER A 228 -14.80 -7.00 11.34
CA SER A 228 -13.96 -6.88 10.16
C SER A 228 -13.20 -5.56 10.17
N ASN A 229 -11.88 -5.62 10.14
CA ASN A 229 -11.03 -4.43 9.98
C ASN A 229 -11.27 -3.79 8.62
N TYR A 230 -11.39 -4.60 7.56
CA TYR A 230 -11.75 -4.13 6.24
C TYR A 230 -13.02 -3.24 6.28
N ALA A 231 -14.12 -3.73 6.84
CA ALA A 231 -15.35 -2.97 6.91
C ALA A 231 -15.25 -1.76 7.85
N LYS A 232 -14.56 -1.91 8.98
CA LYS A 232 -14.35 -0.85 9.96
C LYS A 232 -13.59 0.34 9.38
N TYR A 233 -12.48 0.10 8.69
CA TYR A 233 -11.65 1.15 8.11
C TYR A 233 -12.34 1.90 6.96
N GLY A 234 -13.38 1.36 6.35
CA GLY A 234 -14.28 2.11 5.47
C GLY A 234 -15.00 3.29 6.15
N TYR A 235 -14.91 3.39 7.48
CA TYR A 235 -15.42 4.52 8.29
C TYR A 235 -14.30 5.27 9.02
N TYR A 236 -13.04 5.11 8.61
CA TYR A 236 -11.88 5.67 9.29
C TYR A 236 -11.89 7.19 9.39
N GLU A 237 -12.47 7.91 8.42
CA GLU A 237 -12.66 9.36 8.50
C GLU A 237 -13.40 9.77 9.78
N GLY A 238 -14.25 8.91 10.32
CA GLY A 238 -14.99 9.12 11.57
C GLY A 238 -14.31 8.58 12.82
N ALA A 239 -13.18 7.91 12.74
CA ALA A 239 -12.56 7.20 13.88
C ALA A 239 -12.41 8.08 15.13
N ASN A 240 -11.92 9.29 14.95
CA ASN A 240 -11.66 10.27 16.02
C ASN A 240 -12.72 11.40 16.09
N GLY A 241 -13.78 11.32 15.26
CA GLY A 241 -14.86 12.28 15.21
C GLY A 241 -14.53 13.61 14.54
N ALA A 242 -15.52 14.48 14.44
CA ALA A 242 -15.41 15.77 13.75
C ALA A 242 -14.47 16.78 14.44
N ASP A 243 -14.20 16.59 15.73
CA ASP A 243 -13.28 17.43 16.50
C ASP A 243 -11.80 17.02 16.36
N ALA A 244 -11.50 15.93 15.66
CA ALA A 244 -10.14 15.51 15.40
C ALA A 244 -9.37 16.52 14.56
N THR A 245 -8.06 16.64 14.82
CA THR A 245 -7.13 17.45 14.04
C THR A 245 -6.14 16.52 13.33
N PRO A 246 -6.19 16.42 11.98
CA PRO A 246 -5.22 15.65 11.22
C PRO A 246 -3.80 16.19 11.37
N ILE A 247 -2.80 15.35 11.07
CA ILE A 247 -1.37 15.71 11.19
C ILE A 247 -0.96 16.92 10.34
N TRP A 248 -1.66 17.19 9.25
CA TRP A 248 -1.36 18.27 8.30
C TRP A 248 -1.95 19.63 8.70
N THR A 249 -2.72 19.73 9.78
CA THR A 249 -3.34 21.00 10.18
C THR A 249 -3.65 21.04 11.68
N LYS A 250 -3.84 22.27 12.22
CA LYS A 250 -4.38 22.49 13.56
C LYS A 250 -5.89 22.73 13.56
N THR A 251 -6.51 22.70 12.39
CA THR A 251 -7.96 22.95 12.24
C THR A 251 -8.70 21.61 12.37
N LYS A 252 -9.82 21.61 13.10
CA LYS A 252 -10.69 20.45 13.28
C LYS A 252 -11.30 19.99 11.96
N LEU A 253 -11.41 18.68 11.75
CA LEU A 253 -12.01 18.10 10.55
C LEU A 253 -13.39 18.68 10.22
N GLY A 254 -14.29 18.76 11.21
CA GLY A 254 -15.63 19.28 11.03
C GLY A 254 -15.71 20.80 10.81
N SER A 255 -14.60 21.53 10.92
CA SER A 255 -14.52 22.98 10.70
C SER A 255 -13.99 23.36 9.33
N MET A 256 -13.60 22.39 8.50
CA MET A 256 -13.10 22.59 7.13
C MET A 256 -14.04 21.94 6.12
N SER A 257 -14.22 22.58 4.96
CA SER A 257 -14.77 21.88 3.80
C SER A 257 -13.75 20.89 3.23
N ASP A 258 -14.20 19.95 2.39
CA ASP A 258 -13.33 19.00 1.72
C ASP A 258 -12.26 19.72 0.87
N ARG A 259 -12.63 20.77 0.13
CA ARG A 259 -11.69 21.57 -0.68
C ARG A 259 -10.65 22.31 0.16
N GLN A 260 -11.06 22.84 1.32
CA GLN A 260 -10.10 23.48 2.23
C GLN A 260 -9.07 22.48 2.76
N GLU A 261 -9.50 21.29 3.15
CA GLU A 261 -8.57 20.26 3.60
C GLU A 261 -7.70 19.74 2.47
N ALA A 262 -8.26 19.50 1.27
CA ALA A 262 -7.50 19.05 0.11
C ALA A 262 -6.29 19.96 -0.15
N LEU A 263 -6.49 21.27 -0.17
CA LEU A 263 -5.39 22.23 -0.36
C LEU A 263 -4.37 22.20 0.79
N VAL A 264 -4.82 22.00 2.03
CA VAL A 264 -3.90 21.89 3.19
C VAL A 264 -3.07 20.61 3.11
N ILE A 265 -3.67 19.49 2.67
CA ILE A 265 -2.95 18.22 2.47
C ILE A 265 -1.86 18.36 1.41
N LEU A 266 -2.16 18.98 0.26
CA LEU A 266 -1.15 19.19 -0.79
C LEU A 266 0.03 20.05 -0.29
N LYS A 267 -0.25 21.13 0.45
CA LYS A 267 0.81 21.97 1.05
C LYS A 267 1.63 21.22 2.11
N TYR A 268 1.00 20.32 2.84
CA TYR A 268 1.71 19.43 3.78
C TYR A 268 2.60 18.44 3.03
N ALA A 269 2.11 17.80 1.97
CA ALA A 269 2.90 16.89 1.14
C ALA A 269 4.11 17.59 0.51
N GLN A 270 3.93 18.83 0.03
CA GLN A 270 5.03 19.66 -0.44
C GLN A 270 6.08 19.89 0.66
N ALA A 271 5.65 20.25 1.88
CA ALA A 271 6.57 20.46 3.00
C ALA A 271 7.29 19.16 3.43
N VAL A 272 6.64 17.99 3.32
CA VAL A 272 7.27 16.69 3.57
C VAL A 272 8.36 16.43 2.54
N TYR A 273 8.07 16.66 1.25
CA TYR A 273 9.06 16.54 0.18
C TYR A 273 10.25 17.48 0.41
N ASP A 274 10.00 18.76 0.64
CA ASP A 274 11.06 19.78 0.84
C ASP A 274 11.97 19.45 2.05
N ALA A 275 11.45 18.74 3.05
CA ALA A 275 12.20 18.34 4.24
C ALA A 275 12.97 17.04 4.06
N ALA A 276 12.67 16.24 3.05
CA ALA A 276 13.30 14.97 2.82
C ALA A 276 14.73 15.12 2.29
N LYS A 277 15.58 14.17 2.65
CA LYS A 277 17.00 14.19 2.27
C LYS A 277 17.24 13.56 0.90
N TYR A 278 16.39 12.62 0.53
CA TYR A 278 16.47 11.86 -0.71
C TYR A 278 15.10 11.86 -1.38
N HIS A 279 15.08 11.93 -2.70
CA HIS A 279 13.89 11.85 -3.52
C HIS A 279 14.10 10.79 -4.58
N THR A 280 13.06 10.04 -4.91
CA THR A 280 13.02 9.16 -6.07
C THR A 280 12.42 9.91 -7.26
N ASP A 281 12.58 9.39 -8.47
CA ASP A 281 11.93 9.97 -9.66
C ASP A 281 10.42 10.06 -9.47
N GLY A 282 9.79 9.03 -8.88
CA GLY A 282 8.37 9.05 -8.56
C GLY A 282 7.98 10.09 -7.50
N ASP A 283 8.88 10.45 -6.57
CA ASP A 283 8.66 11.57 -5.65
C ASP A 283 8.71 12.91 -6.37
N GLU A 284 9.63 13.09 -7.34
CA GLU A 284 9.74 14.29 -8.15
C GLU A 284 8.49 14.49 -9.02
N ASP A 285 8.03 13.47 -9.72
CA ASP A 285 6.81 13.51 -10.52
C ASP A 285 5.58 13.89 -9.68
N ASN A 286 5.41 13.23 -8.53
CA ASN A 286 4.31 13.57 -7.62
C ASN A 286 4.42 15.00 -7.07
N TYR A 287 5.63 15.52 -6.83
CA TYR A 287 5.84 16.87 -6.36
C TYR A 287 5.44 17.91 -7.41
N GLU A 288 5.81 17.71 -8.69
CA GLU A 288 5.39 18.57 -9.80
C GLU A 288 3.86 18.63 -9.91
N GLU A 289 3.19 17.47 -9.92
CA GLU A 289 1.72 17.39 -9.95
C GLU A 289 1.07 18.07 -8.73
N ILE A 290 1.64 17.91 -7.54
CA ILE A 290 1.16 18.59 -6.31
C ILE A 290 1.26 20.11 -6.45
N GLN A 291 2.35 20.64 -7.03
CA GLN A 291 2.51 22.07 -7.25
C GLN A 291 1.47 22.63 -8.25
N GLU A 292 1.21 21.88 -9.32
CA GLU A 292 0.18 22.25 -10.30
C GLU A 292 -1.21 22.32 -9.65
N LEU A 293 -1.59 21.31 -8.87
CA LEU A 293 -2.85 21.27 -8.15
C LEU A 293 -2.98 22.40 -7.11
N ILE A 294 -1.90 22.74 -6.39
CA ILE A 294 -1.88 23.87 -5.47
C ILE A 294 -2.13 25.19 -6.22
N ALA A 295 -1.49 25.39 -7.37
CA ALA A 295 -1.67 26.57 -8.18
C ALA A 295 -3.12 26.68 -8.70
N GLU A 296 -3.67 25.60 -9.20
CA GLU A 296 -5.05 25.54 -9.73
C GLU A 296 -6.10 25.81 -8.63
N TRP A 297 -5.97 25.14 -7.46
CA TRP A 297 -7.00 25.18 -6.40
C TRP A 297 -6.90 26.40 -5.47
N SER A 298 -5.83 27.20 -5.60
CA SER A 298 -5.64 28.44 -4.83
C SER A 298 -6.30 29.66 -5.48
N THR A 299 -6.83 29.52 -6.71
CA THR A 299 -7.53 30.58 -7.44
C THR A 299 -9.02 30.56 -7.12
#